data_c8d0e65ec96563294f8c7c9c6a484809
#
_entry.id   c8d0e65ec96563294f8c7c9c6a484809
#
_cell.length_a   1.000
_cell.length_b   1.000
_cell.length_c   1.000
_cell.angle_alpha   90.00
_cell.angle_beta   90.00
_cell.angle_gamma   90.00
#
_symmetry.space_group_name_H-M   'P 1'
#
loop_
_entity.id
_entity.type
_entity.pdbx_description
1 polymer ?
#
loop_
_entity_poly.entity_id
_entity_poly.type
_entity_poly.pdbx_seq_one_letter_code
_entity_poly.pdbx_strand_id
1 'polypeptide(L)'
;VTTDKVDQLVLIDQDDDLAVGLKADLENAQTALMTSTSITIQDYAALKNADILITAFGDSQLLKEHQMAELTRNGQAVEEIAPRVKQSGFSGIVLNISDPNEAITAYLQQQLALPPKQVVGIGTTIDTMRMRQAVAKAAQLSSQNVSGFVYGQHDGEKVFAWSTVTVNGQNLEKSINGHHLDQNKLGINADLDNWYTLNGLGYNASAVVVWTIQIISAILGSGELSVPLAIYQPQYEGYVSFPTLINRNGQGNPLLLNLYPVEEAAVKTAANAIQQQIAILQQGGEEND
;
A
#
# COMPACT_ATOMS: atom_id res chain seq x y z
N VAL A 1 -14.60 -8.55 7.92
CA VAL A 1 -15.78 -9.44 7.92
C VAL A 1 -15.35 -10.91 7.91
N THR A 2 -14.47 -11.34 6.98
CA THR A 2 -14.10 -12.78 6.83
C THR A 2 -13.14 -13.31 7.90
N THR A 3 -12.53 -12.47 8.71
CA THR A 3 -11.43 -12.84 9.63
C THR A 3 -11.75 -12.68 11.10
N ASP A 4 -12.94 -12.19 11.44
CA ASP A 4 -13.35 -11.91 12.84
C ASP A 4 -12.34 -11.01 13.60
N LYS A 5 -11.70 -10.09 12.89
CA LYS A 5 -10.67 -9.17 13.42
C LYS A 5 -11.19 -7.77 13.68
N VAL A 6 -12.36 -7.46 13.13
CA VAL A 6 -12.94 -6.12 13.14
C VAL A 6 -14.33 -6.19 13.74
N ASP A 7 -14.55 -5.50 14.87
CA ASP A 7 -15.84 -5.46 15.54
C ASP A 7 -16.82 -4.52 14.84
N GLN A 8 -16.32 -3.40 14.31
CA GLN A 8 -17.13 -2.37 13.64
C GLN A 8 -16.47 -1.99 12.31
N LEU A 9 -17.27 -1.92 11.26
CA LEU A 9 -16.91 -1.47 9.93
C LEU A 9 -17.83 -0.33 9.51
N VAL A 10 -17.26 0.81 9.15
CA VAL A 10 -18.00 1.95 8.58
C VAL A 10 -17.62 2.07 7.12
N LEU A 11 -18.60 1.97 6.23
CA LEU A 11 -18.43 2.19 4.80
C LEU A 11 -18.84 3.63 4.47
N ILE A 12 -17.94 4.36 3.83
CA ILE A 12 -18.18 5.73 3.37
C ILE A 12 -17.86 5.77 1.88
N ASP A 13 -18.82 6.16 1.08
CA ASP A 13 -18.70 6.29 -0.37
C ASP A 13 -19.47 7.52 -0.85
N GLN A 14 -19.12 8.08 -2.01
CA GLN A 14 -19.89 9.13 -2.66
C GLN A 14 -21.22 8.60 -3.24
N ASP A 15 -21.26 7.31 -3.57
CA ASP A 15 -22.43 6.59 -4.05
C ASP A 15 -23.14 5.89 -2.88
N ASP A 16 -24.23 6.47 -2.43
CA ASP A 16 -25.03 5.92 -1.32
C ASP A 16 -25.62 4.54 -1.68
N ASP A 17 -26.02 4.30 -2.92
CA ASP A 17 -26.58 3.02 -3.36
C ASP A 17 -25.53 1.93 -3.34
N LEU A 18 -24.29 2.26 -3.73
CA LEU A 18 -23.13 1.36 -3.63
C LEU A 18 -22.85 1.01 -2.17
N ALA A 19 -22.83 2.00 -1.27
CA ALA A 19 -22.59 1.76 0.17
C ALA A 19 -23.67 0.85 0.79
N VAL A 20 -24.94 1.06 0.43
CA VAL A 20 -26.07 0.21 0.86
C VAL A 20 -25.92 -1.21 0.32
N GLY A 21 -25.61 -1.35 -0.98
CA GLY A 21 -25.42 -2.65 -1.63
C GLY A 21 -24.27 -3.45 -1.02
N LEU A 22 -23.12 -2.82 -0.80
CA LEU A 22 -21.96 -3.43 -0.15
C LEU A 22 -22.29 -3.88 1.28
N LYS A 23 -23.00 -3.05 2.06
CA LYS A 23 -23.42 -3.42 3.41
C LYS A 23 -24.28 -4.69 3.37
N ALA A 24 -25.30 -4.73 2.53
CA ALA A 24 -26.21 -5.87 2.43
C ALA A 24 -25.48 -7.17 2.03
N ASP A 25 -24.57 -7.08 1.05
CA ASP A 25 -23.78 -8.24 0.60
C ASP A 25 -22.83 -8.75 1.71
N LEU A 26 -22.16 -7.85 2.40
CA LEU A 26 -21.27 -8.20 3.51
C LEU A 26 -22.05 -8.80 4.71
N GLU A 27 -23.23 -8.30 5.05
CA GLU A 27 -24.10 -8.86 6.09
C GLU A 27 -24.58 -10.27 5.72
N ASN A 28 -24.91 -10.51 4.44
CA ASN A 28 -25.23 -11.85 3.96
C ASN A 28 -24.03 -12.80 4.06
N ALA A 29 -22.84 -12.35 3.68
CA ALA A 29 -21.60 -13.14 3.81
C ALA A 29 -21.29 -13.52 5.26
N GLN A 30 -21.52 -12.62 6.22
CA GLN A 30 -21.32 -12.90 7.65
C GLN A 30 -22.18 -14.08 8.14
N THR A 31 -23.39 -14.23 7.62
CA THR A 31 -24.28 -15.34 8.00
C THR A 31 -23.64 -16.70 7.69
N ALA A 32 -22.96 -16.81 6.54
CA ALA A 32 -22.25 -18.03 6.15
C ALA A 32 -20.92 -18.22 6.90
N LEU A 33 -20.27 -17.12 7.28
CA LEU A 33 -18.95 -17.13 7.95
C LEU A 33 -19.05 -17.21 9.46
N MET A 34 -20.26 -17.09 10.04
CA MET A 34 -20.50 -17.04 11.49
C MET A 34 -19.71 -15.91 12.18
N THR A 35 -19.54 -14.78 11.50
CA THR A 35 -18.90 -13.56 12.04
C THR A 35 -19.98 -12.54 12.41
N SER A 36 -19.62 -11.55 13.23
CA SER A 36 -20.58 -10.59 13.79
C SER A 36 -20.09 -9.14 13.76
N THR A 37 -19.34 -8.76 12.70
CA THR A 37 -18.91 -7.37 12.51
C THR A 37 -20.14 -6.46 12.34
N SER A 38 -20.26 -5.41 13.14
CA SER A 38 -21.29 -4.39 12.97
C SER A 38 -20.96 -3.51 11.77
N ILE A 39 -21.86 -3.39 10.79
CA ILE A 39 -21.63 -2.62 9.57
C ILE A 39 -22.56 -1.41 9.53
N THR A 40 -21.99 -0.21 9.49
CA THR A 40 -22.71 1.05 9.29
C THR A 40 -22.24 1.74 8.00
N ILE A 41 -23.02 2.68 7.49
CA ILE A 41 -22.69 3.44 6.30
C ILE A 41 -22.75 4.94 6.58
N GLN A 42 -21.91 5.73 5.86
CA GLN A 42 -21.93 7.20 5.84
C GLN A 42 -21.79 7.88 7.22
N ASP A 43 -21.26 7.18 8.23
CA ASP A 43 -21.11 7.69 9.59
C ASP A 43 -19.71 8.25 9.85
N TYR A 44 -19.49 9.51 9.46
CA TYR A 44 -18.24 10.22 9.76
C TYR A 44 -18.00 10.46 11.25
N ALA A 45 -19.03 10.46 12.08
CA ALA A 45 -18.87 10.66 13.53
C ALA A 45 -18.19 9.45 14.19
N ALA A 46 -18.37 8.26 13.64
CA ALA A 46 -17.70 7.04 14.12
C ALA A 46 -16.17 7.10 13.98
N LEU A 47 -15.64 7.92 13.06
CA LEU A 47 -14.19 8.10 12.88
C LEU A 47 -13.47 8.53 14.16
N LYS A 48 -14.13 9.26 15.05
CA LYS A 48 -13.54 9.68 16.34
C LYS A 48 -12.96 8.51 17.14
N ASN A 49 -13.62 7.36 17.07
CA ASN A 49 -13.26 6.16 17.83
C ASN A 49 -12.68 5.04 16.93
N ALA A 50 -12.48 5.32 15.66
CA ALA A 50 -11.92 4.32 14.75
C ALA A 50 -10.42 4.16 14.98
N ASP A 51 -9.96 2.90 15.01
CA ASP A 51 -8.54 2.58 15.12
C ASP A 51 -7.83 2.80 13.77
N ILE A 52 -8.52 2.52 12.66
CA ILE A 52 -7.95 2.57 11.31
C ILE A 52 -8.91 3.26 10.35
N LEU A 53 -8.40 4.20 9.57
CA LEU A 53 -9.04 4.75 8.37
C LEU A 53 -8.35 4.17 7.14
N ILE A 54 -9.10 3.44 6.31
CA ILE A 54 -8.61 2.94 5.03
C ILE A 54 -9.11 3.85 3.90
N THR A 55 -8.21 4.36 3.08
CA THR A 55 -8.56 5.11 1.86
C THR A 55 -8.37 4.22 0.64
N ALA A 56 -9.43 4.07 -0.14
CA ALA A 56 -9.52 3.18 -1.29
C ALA A 56 -10.17 3.90 -2.48
N PHE A 57 -9.63 5.08 -2.81
CA PHE A 57 -10.04 5.83 -3.98
C PHE A 57 -9.49 5.17 -5.24
N GLY A 58 -10.18 5.31 -6.35
CA GLY A 58 -9.68 4.85 -7.64
C GLY A 58 -10.78 4.76 -8.68
N ASP A 59 -10.37 4.86 -9.92
CA ASP A 59 -11.20 4.58 -11.08
C ASP A 59 -10.40 3.73 -12.07
N SER A 60 -10.80 2.47 -12.20
CA SER A 60 -10.11 1.51 -13.06
C SER A 60 -10.12 1.88 -14.55
N GLN A 61 -10.98 2.81 -14.97
CA GLN A 61 -10.99 3.32 -16.34
C GLN A 61 -9.86 4.33 -16.55
N LEU A 62 -9.58 5.20 -15.55
CA LEU A 62 -8.51 6.19 -15.59
C LEU A 62 -7.12 5.55 -15.63
N LEU A 63 -6.94 4.42 -14.96
CA LEU A 63 -5.68 3.64 -15.02
C LEU A 63 -5.27 3.25 -16.45
N LYS A 64 -6.26 3.03 -17.33
CA LYS A 64 -6.02 2.70 -18.75
C LYS A 64 -5.67 3.93 -19.59
N GLU A 65 -6.05 5.11 -19.14
CA GLU A 65 -5.88 6.34 -19.89
C GLU A 65 -4.54 7.01 -19.57
N HIS A 66 -4.28 7.33 -18.30
CA HIS A 66 -3.06 8.03 -17.89
C HIS A 66 -2.87 8.07 -16.37
N GLN A 67 -1.69 7.66 -15.89
CA GLN A 67 -1.35 7.69 -14.45
C GLN A 67 -1.56 9.07 -13.78
N MET A 68 -1.36 10.17 -14.52
CA MET A 68 -1.60 11.52 -14.02
C MET A 68 -3.08 11.84 -13.79
N ALA A 69 -3.99 11.26 -14.58
CA ALA A 69 -5.43 11.45 -14.38
C ALA A 69 -5.88 10.85 -13.05
N GLU A 70 -5.34 9.68 -12.71
CA GLU A 70 -5.62 9.03 -11.43
C GLU A 70 -5.04 9.81 -10.25
N LEU A 71 -3.80 10.32 -10.37
CA LEU A 71 -3.19 11.19 -9.35
C LEU A 71 -4.09 12.39 -9.03
N THR A 72 -4.54 13.13 -10.04
CA THR A 72 -5.39 14.30 -9.87
C THR A 72 -6.74 13.94 -9.26
N ARG A 73 -7.39 12.88 -9.77
CA ARG A 73 -8.70 12.41 -9.26
C ARG A 73 -8.63 12.00 -7.80
N ASN A 74 -7.60 11.24 -7.42
CA ASN A 74 -7.43 10.77 -6.05
C ASN A 74 -6.97 11.90 -5.12
N GLY A 75 -6.22 12.88 -5.62
CA GLY A 75 -5.91 14.12 -4.91
C GLY A 75 -7.17 14.90 -4.54
N GLN A 76 -8.09 15.09 -5.49
CA GLN A 76 -9.39 15.73 -5.22
C GLN A 76 -10.20 14.97 -4.17
N ALA A 77 -10.22 13.63 -4.23
CA ALA A 77 -10.89 12.82 -3.22
C ALA A 77 -10.29 13.05 -1.81
N VAL A 78 -8.97 13.20 -1.71
CA VAL A 78 -8.31 13.56 -0.44
C VAL A 78 -8.78 14.92 0.06
N GLU A 79 -8.86 15.93 -0.80
CA GLU A 79 -9.32 17.28 -0.44
C GLU A 79 -10.78 17.28 0.04
N GLU A 80 -11.64 16.50 -0.58
CA GLU A 80 -13.04 16.35 -0.20
C GLU A 80 -13.23 15.73 1.18
N ILE A 81 -12.45 14.69 1.52
CA ILE A 81 -12.62 13.98 2.79
C ILE A 81 -11.86 14.60 3.95
N ALA A 82 -10.71 15.25 3.71
CA ALA A 82 -9.82 15.72 4.76
C ALA A 82 -10.49 16.65 5.78
N PRO A 83 -11.34 17.63 5.40
CA PRO A 83 -12.07 18.46 6.36
C PRO A 83 -12.98 17.66 7.29
N ARG A 84 -13.69 16.66 6.76
CA ARG A 84 -14.61 15.80 7.52
C ARG A 84 -13.85 14.90 8.49
N VAL A 85 -12.72 14.32 8.05
CA VAL A 85 -11.85 13.50 8.90
C VAL A 85 -11.28 14.34 10.02
N LYS A 86 -10.77 15.55 9.76
CA LYS A 86 -10.27 16.47 10.79
C LYS A 86 -11.37 16.85 11.79
N GLN A 87 -12.56 17.20 11.29
CA GLN A 87 -13.69 17.58 12.14
C GLN A 87 -14.17 16.44 13.03
N SER A 88 -14.05 15.20 12.59
CA SER A 88 -14.42 14.02 13.41
C SER A 88 -13.55 13.85 14.66
N GLY A 89 -12.33 14.41 14.65
CA GLY A 89 -11.34 14.21 15.70
C GLY A 89 -10.63 12.84 15.61
N PHE A 90 -10.58 12.25 14.40
CA PHE A 90 -9.83 11.00 14.13
C PHE A 90 -8.37 11.14 14.55
N SER A 91 -7.86 10.14 15.26
CA SER A 91 -6.47 10.07 15.73
C SER A 91 -5.84 8.68 15.57
N GLY A 92 -6.49 7.79 14.84
CA GLY A 92 -6.03 6.44 14.54
C GLY A 92 -4.96 6.40 13.47
N ILE A 93 -4.83 5.26 12.80
CA ILE A 93 -3.87 5.03 11.73
C ILE A 93 -4.59 5.12 10.38
N VAL A 94 -4.03 5.89 9.45
CA VAL A 94 -4.47 5.91 8.04
C VAL A 94 -3.67 4.87 7.27
N LEU A 95 -4.37 3.98 6.58
CA LEU A 95 -3.81 3.04 5.62
C LEU A 95 -4.32 3.38 4.22
N ASN A 96 -3.48 3.95 3.39
CA ASN A 96 -3.82 4.24 2.00
C ASN A 96 -3.57 3.03 1.10
N ILE A 97 -4.59 2.63 0.34
CA ILE A 97 -4.49 1.59 -0.71
C ILE A 97 -4.83 2.14 -2.10
N SER A 98 -4.96 3.46 -2.22
CA SER A 98 -5.18 4.18 -3.49
C SER A 98 -3.86 4.49 -4.19
N ASP A 99 -3.88 4.60 -5.52
CA ASP A 99 -2.72 4.92 -6.35
C ASP A 99 -2.79 6.36 -6.89
N PRO A 100 -1.65 6.94 -7.28
CA PRO A 100 -0.26 6.53 -7.02
C PRO A 100 0.05 6.51 -5.52
N ASN A 101 0.39 5.33 -5.01
CA ASN A 101 0.27 5.06 -3.57
C ASN A 101 1.09 6.00 -2.69
N GLU A 102 2.37 6.20 -2.99
CA GLU A 102 3.28 7.01 -2.18
C GLU A 102 2.88 8.50 -2.19
N ALA A 103 2.52 9.02 -3.36
CA ALA A 103 2.13 10.43 -3.52
C ALA A 103 0.82 10.74 -2.79
N ILE A 104 -0.20 9.90 -2.96
CA ILE A 104 -1.50 10.05 -2.27
C ILE A 104 -1.34 9.86 -0.76
N THR A 105 -0.48 8.93 -0.31
CA THR A 105 -0.19 8.76 1.12
C THR A 105 0.45 10.01 1.72
N ALA A 106 1.43 10.60 1.03
CA ALA A 106 2.06 11.84 1.45
C ALA A 106 1.06 13.01 1.48
N TYR A 107 0.20 13.11 0.47
CA TYR A 107 -0.81 14.14 0.39
C TYR A 107 -1.87 14.02 1.48
N LEU A 108 -2.33 12.78 1.76
CA LEU A 108 -3.19 12.48 2.92
C LEU A 108 -2.55 12.96 4.23
N GLN A 109 -1.28 12.68 4.45
CA GLN A 109 -0.58 13.10 5.67
C GLN A 109 -0.56 14.62 5.81
N GLN A 110 -0.27 15.34 4.72
CA GLN A 110 -0.26 16.80 4.71
C GLN A 110 -1.67 17.37 4.96
N GLN A 111 -2.66 16.87 4.23
CA GLN A 111 -4.05 17.36 4.33
C GLN A 111 -4.67 17.04 5.69
N LEU A 112 -4.38 15.90 6.30
CA LEU A 112 -4.90 15.51 7.60
C LEU A 112 -4.10 16.11 8.77
N ALA A 113 -2.87 16.56 8.53
CA ALA A 113 -1.93 17.06 9.54
C ALA A 113 -1.68 16.05 10.70
N LEU A 114 -1.79 14.76 10.41
CA LEU A 114 -1.46 13.69 11.36
C LEU A 114 0.06 13.47 11.42
N PRO A 115 0.59 12.92 12.52
CA PRO A 115 1.98 12.50 12.59
C PRO A 115 2.33 11.51 11.47
N PRO A 116 3.49 11.65 10.78
CA PRO A 116 3.84 10.74 9.68
C PRO A 116 3.75 9.25 10.01
N LYS A 117 4.07 8.86 11.25
CA LYS A 117 3.97 7.47 11.71
C LYS A 117 2.55 6.90 11.72
N GLN A 118 1.54 7.76 11.69
CA GLN A 118 0.12 7.36 11.65
C GLN A 118 -0.44 7.30 10.23
N VAL A 119 0.30 7.73 9.21
CA VAL A 119 -0.18 7.73 7.82
C VAL A 119 0.77 6.90 6.98
N VAL A 120 0.30 5.75 6.54
CA VAL A 120 1.06 4.79 5.75
C VAL A 120 0.27 4.35 4.53
N GLY A 121 0.97 4.00 3.47
CA GLY A 121 0.38 3.38 2.28
C GLY A 121 0.83 1.94 2.13
N ILE A 122 0.08 1.15 1.36
CA ILE A 122 0.45 -0.25 1.07
C ILE A 122 1.77 -0.36 0.29
N GLY A 123 2.14 0.68 -0.45
CA GLY A 123 3.41 0.82 -1.14
C GLY A 123 3.76 -0.35 -2.04
N THR A 124 5.04 -0.70 -2.08
CA THR A 124 5.57 -1.81 -2.88
C THR A 124 5.39 -3.20 -2.24
N THR A 125 4.42 -3.35 -1.35
CA THR A 125 4.12 -4.65 -0.73
C THR A 125 3.79 -5.72 -1.77
N ILE A 126 2.94 -5.37 -2.75
CA ILE A 126 2.53 -6.32 -3.81
C ILE A 126 3.69 -6.59 -4.77
N ASP A 127 4.49 -5.58 -5.12
CA ASP A 127 5.68 -5.76 -5.96
C ASP A 127 6.71 -6.69 -5.31
N THR A 128 6.88 -6.56 -3.99
CA THR A 128 7.73 -7.46 -3.21
C THR A 128 7.25 -8.90 -3.30
N MET A 129 5.93 -9.15 -3.25
CA MET A 129 5.40 -10.51 -3.38
C MET A 129 5.61 -11.06 -4.79
N ARG A 130 5.41 -10.25 -5.83
CA ARG A 130 5.71 -10.62 -7.22
C ARG A 130 7.19 -10.97 -7.41
N MET A 131 8.07 -10.14 -6.88
CA MET A 131 9.52 -10.42 -6.89
C MET A 131 9.83 -11.76 -6.21
N ARG A 132 9.33 -11.98 -4.98
CA ARG A 132 9.55 -13.24 -4.26
C ARG A 132 9.01 -14.45 -5.03
N GLN A 133 7.86 -14.30 -5.69
CA GLN A 133 7.27 -15.35 -6.51
C GLN A 133 8.09 -15.64 -7.77
N ALA A 134 8.60 -14.60 -8.45
CA ALA A 134 9.48 -14.76 -9.61
C ALA A 134 10.77 -15.50 -9.24
N VAL A 135 11.40 -15.12 -8.12
CA VAL A 135 12.59 -15.80 -7.57
C VAL A 135 12.27 -17.26 -7.23
N ALA A 136 11.17 -17.50 -6.52
CA ALA A 136 10.75 -18.84 -6.10
C ALA A 136 10.52 -19.79 -7.30
N LYS A 137 9.80 -19.30 -8.33
CA LYS A 137 9.57 -20.04 -9.58
C LYS A 137 10.90 -20.40 -10.26
N ALA A 138 11.82 -19.45 -10.38
CA ALA A 138 13.12 -19.68 -10.99
C ALA A 138 14.02 -20.63 -10.19
N ALA A 139 13.94 -20.56 -8.86
CA ALA A 139 14.67 -21.45 -7.95
C ALA A 139 13.96 -22.82 -7.73
N GLN A 140 12.76 -23.04 -8.27
CA GLN A 140 11.90 -24.20 -8.06
C GLN A 140 11.62 -24.49 -6.57
N LEU A 141 11.29 -23.43 -5.83
CA LEU A 141 11.01 -23.45 -4.39
C LEU A 141 9.68 -22.76 -4.06
N SER A 142 9.25 -22.87 -2.80
CA SER A 142 8.14 -22.05 -2.28
C SER A 142 8.57 -20.59 -2.09
N SER A 143 7.67 -19.65 -2.36
CA SER A 143 7.91 -18.22 -2.10
C SER A 143 8.16 -17.90 -0.61
N GLN A 144 7.78 -18.79 0.31
CA GLN A 144 8.10 -18.67 1.73
C GLN A 144 9.60 -18.81 2.03
N ASN A 145 10.36 -19.41 1.11
CA ASN A 145 11.81 -19.54 1.23
C ASN A 145 12.57 -18.33 0.69
N VAL A 146 11.86 -17.33 0.16
CA VAL A 146 12.46 -16.12 -0.41
C VAL A 146 12.20 -14.93 0.50
N SER A 147 13.26 -14.23 0.86
CA SER A 147 13.22 -12.94 1.58
C SER A 147 13.75 -11.82 0.69
N GLY A 148 13.53 -10.58 1.10
CA GLY A 148 13.95 -9.39 0.37
C GLY A 148 12.77 -8.48 0.05
N PHE A 149 13.05 -7.26 -0.42
CA PHE A 149 12.04 -6.23 -0.59
C PHE A 149 12.24 -5.45 -1.88
N VAL A 150 11.15 -4.92 -2.41
CA VAL A 150 11.12 -3.89 -3.43
C VAL A 150 10.94 -2.54 -2.73
N TYR A 151 11.72 -1.56 -3.12
CA TYR A 151 11.71 -0.19 -2.60
C TYR A 151 11.21 0.77 -3.67
N GLY A 152 11.09 2.03 -3.31
CA GLY A 152 10.85 3.11 -4.26
C GLY A 152 9.38 3.45 -4.40
N GLN A 153 8.82 3.31 -5.61
CA GLN A 153 7.46 3.70 -5.93
C GLN A 153 6.69 2.55 -6.57
N HIS A 154 5.49 2.25 -6.08
CA HIS A 154 4.56 1.34 -6.74
C HIS A 154 4.14 1.92 -8.10
N ASP A 155 4.11 1.09 -9.15
CA ASP A 155 3.77 1.50 -10.52
C ASP A 155 4.58 2.67 -11.10
N GLY A 156 5.78 2.92 -10.54
CA GLY A 156 6.72 3.95 -11.01
C GLY A 156 8.16 3.46 -10.93
N GLU A 157 9.02 4.26 -10.32
CA GLU A 157 10.44 3.99 -10.11
C GLU A 157 10.66 2.91 -9.03
N LYS A 158 10.37 1.65 -9.38
CA LYS A 158 10.58 0.48 -8.52
C LYS A 158 12.06 0.12 -8.42
N VAL A 159 12.49 -0.25 -7.23
CA VAL A 159 13.85 -0.71 -6.97
C VAL A 159 13.81 -2.13 -6.43
N PHE A 160 14.10 -3.10 -7.28
CA PHE A 160 14.34 -4.47 -6.87
C PHE A 160 15.69 -4.55 -6.13
N ALA A 161 15.67 -4.44 -4.81
CA ALA A 161 16.88 -4.44 -3.99
C ALA A 161 17.47 -5.84 -3.88
N TRP A 162 18.10 -6.32 -4.95
CA TRP A 162 18.67 -7.66 -5.06
C TRP A 162 19.73 -7.94 -4.00
N SER A 163 20.42 -6.89 -3.48
CA SER A 163 21.32 -6.97 -2.35
C SER A 163 20.66 -7.53 -1.10
N THR A 164 19.34 -7.34 -0.93
CA THR A 164 18.57 -7.79 0.24
C THR A 164 17.88 -9.14 0.01
N VAL A 165 17.88 -9.65 -1.23
CA VAL A 165 17.14 -10.85 -1.58
C VAL A 165 17.94 -12.11 -1.23
N THR A 166 17.31 -13.00 -0.46
CA THR A 166 17.89 -14.30 -0.10
C THR A 166 16.92 -15.43 -0.38
N VAL A 167 17.46 -16.59 -0.65
CA VAL A 167 16.74 -17.87 -0.78
C VAL A 167 17.29 -18.83 0.25
N ASN A 168 16.45 -19.30 1.18
CA ASN A 168 16.89 -20.12 2.33
C ASN A 168 18.07 -19.47 3.11
N GLY A 169 18.08 -18.14 3.21
CA GLY A 169 19.16 -17.37 3.85
C GLY A 169 20.44 -17.22 3.03
N GLN A 170 20.49 -17.73 1.79
CA GLN A 170 21.61 -17.56 0.88
C GLN A 170 21.34 -16.39 -0.09
N ASN A 171 22.34 -15.53 -0.27
CA ASN A 171 22.27 -14.42 -1.22
C ASN A 171 22.14 -14.93 -2.66
N LEU A 172 21.37 -14.23 -3.51
CA LEU A 172 21.14 -14.55 -4.91
C LEU A 172 22.39 -14.57 -5.79
N GLU A 173 23.49 -13.92 -5.39
CA GLU A 173 24.76 -13.96 -6.13
C GLU A 173 25.36 -15.37 -6.18
N LYS A 174 24.96 -16.24 -5.24
CA LYS A 174 25.36 -17.65 -5.22
C LYS A 174 24.37 -18.46 -6.07
N SER A 175 24.88 -19.53 -6.66
CA SER A 175 23.99 -20.50 -7.33
C SER A 175 23.01 -21.11 -6.32
N ILE A 176 21.71 -21.02 -6.60
CA ILE A 176 20.64 -21.61 -5.82
C ILE A 176 20.23 -22.93 -6.50
N ASN A 177 20.33 -24.04 -5.78
CA ASN A 177 20.04 -25.38 -6.32
C ASN A 177 20.81 -25.68 -7.64
N GLY A 178 22.02 -25.14 -7.80
CA GLY A 178 22.82 -25.29 -9.03
C GLY A 178 22.41 -24.39 -10.17
N HIS A 179 21.44 -23.49 -9.96
CA HIS A 179 21.00 -22.51 -10.96
C HIS A 179 21.55 -21.13 -10.62
N HIS A 180 22.10 -20.45 -11.63
CA HIS A 180 22.41 -19.03 -11.56
C HIS A 180 21.14 -18.25 -11.93
N LEU A 181 20.67 -17.39 -11.02
CA LEU A 181 19.44 -16.60 -11.20
C LEU A 181 19.77 -15.25 -11.81
N ASP A 182 19.23 -14.98 -12.99
CA ASP A 182 19.38 -13.71 -13.71
C ASP A 182 18.43 -12.65 -13.12
N GLN A 183 18.96 -11.70 -12.36
CA GLN A 183 18.21 -10.65 -11.69
C GLN A 183 17.36 -9.80 -12.64
N ASN A 184 17.86 -9.52 -13.85
CA ASN A 184 17.10 -8.75 -14.85
C ASN A 184 15.85 -9.51 -15.31
N LYS A 185 16.00 -10.81 -15.60
CA LYS A 185 14.85 -11.66 -15.96
C LYS A 185 13.85 -11.80 -14.83
N LEU A 186 14.33 -11.87 -13.59
CA LEU A 186 13.46 -11.93 -12.42
C LEU A 186 12.63 -10.66 -12.26
N GLY A 187 13.24 -9.47 -12.42
CA GLY A 187 12.54 -8.18 -12.41
C GLY A 187 11.47 -8.10 -13.50
N ILE A 188 11.85 -8.44 -14.75
CA ILE A 188 10.90 -8.46 -15.88
C ILE A 188 9.72 -9.40 -15.59
N ASN A 189 9.96 -10.60 -15.04
CA ASN A 189 8.89 -11.54 -14.71
C ASN A 189 7.96 -11.02 -13.63
N ALA A 190 8.49 -10.32 -12.62
CA ALA A 190 7.68 -9.70 -11.57
C ALA A 190 6.79 -8.58 -12.15
N ASP A 191 7.30 -7.76 -13.06
CA ASP A 191 6.54 -6.71 -13.74
C ASP A 191 5.50 -7.27 -14.71
N LEU A 192 5.80 -8.38 -15.40
CA LEU A 192 4.83 -9.06 -16.25
C LEU A 192 3.63 -9.59 -15.46
N ASP A 193 3.82 -10.10 -14.25
CA ASP A 193 2.70 -10.55 -13.39
C ASP A 193 1.78 -9.36 -13.03
N ASN A 194 2.33 -8.15 -12.83
CA ASN A 194 1.54 -6.91 -12.68
C ASN A 194 0.75 -6.58 -13.95
N TRP A 195 1.45 -6.56 -15.08
CA TRP A 195 0.86 -6.25 -16.37
C TRP A 195 -0.31 -7.19 -16.71
N TYR A 196 -0.16 -8.51 -16.50
CA TYR A 196 -1.26 -9.47 -16.72
C TYR A 196 -2.46 -9.19 -15.82
N THR A 197 -2.22 -8.84 -14.56
CA THR A 197 -3.30 -8.55 -13.60
C THR A 197 -4.06 -7.29 -14.02
N LEU A 198 -3.36 -6.20 -14.31
CA LEU A 198 -3.98 -4.93 -14.72
C LEU A 198 -4.69 -5.06 -16.07
N ASN A 199 -4.08 -5.73 -17.04
CA ASN A 199 -4.73 -5.94 -18.36
C ASN A 199 -5.96 -6.84 -18.29
N GLY A 200 -5.91 -7.87 -17.45
CA GLY A 200 -6.99 -8.84 -17.36
C GLY A 200 -8.15 -8.39 -16.47
N LEU A 201 -7.84 -7.77 -15.35
CA LEU A 201 -8.83 -7.41 -14.32
C LEU A 201 -9.08 -5.89 -14.23
N GLY A 202 -8.13 -5.05 -14.67
CA GLY A 202 -8.17 -3.60 -14.51
C GLY A 202 -7.67 -3.10 -13.14
N TYR A 203 -7.48 -3.98 -12.17
CA TYR A 203 -7.04 -3.62 -10.81
C TYR A 203 -6.50 -4.83 -10.04
N ASN A 204 -5.81 -4.58 -8.94
CA ASN A 204 -5.19 -5.59 -8.06
C ASN A 204 -6.06 -5.86 -6.82
N ALA A 205 -7.24 -6.49 -6.95
CA ALA A 205 -8.13 -6.68 -5.81
C ALA A 205 -7.62 -7.72 -4.80
N SER A 206 -7.42 -8.95 -5.24
CA SER A 206 -7.20 -10.08 -4.32
C SER A 206 -5.94 -9.92 -3.47
N ALA A 207 -4.82 -9.52 -4.09
CA ALA A 207 -3.55 -9.35 -3.38
C ALA A 207 -3.62 -8.15 -2.41
N VAL A 208 -4.18 -7.02 -2.85
CA VAL A 208 -4.35 -5.82 -2.01
C VAL A 208 -5.21 -6.14 -0.81
N VAL A 209 -6.37 -6.80 -0.99
CA VAL A 209 -7.27 -7.17 0.13
C VAL A 209 -6.56 -8.06 1.15
N VAL A 210 -5.87 -9.12 0.72
CA VAL A 210 -5.16 -10.01 1.64
C VAL A 210 -4.10 -9.28 2.44
N TRP A 211 -3.28 -8.44 1.80
CA TRP A 211 -2.24 -7.69 2.50
C TRP A 211 -2.81 -6.60 3.40
N THR A 212 -3.88 -5.93 2.99
CA THR A 212 -4.62 -4.99 3.85
C THR A 212 -5.08 -5.68 5.13
N ILE A 213 -5.64 -6.89 5.04
CA ILE A 213 -6.05 -7.68 6.22
C ILE A 213 -4.85 -8.04 7.10
N GLN A 214 -3.69 -8.39 6.53
CA GLN A 214 -2.49 -8.67 7.32
C GLN A 214 -1.99 -7.42 8.06
N ILE A 215 -2.01 -6.26 7.41
CA ILE A 215 -1.63 -4.97 8.01
C ILE A 215 -2.63 -4.61 9.13
N ILE A 216 -3.94 -4.70 8.88
CA ILE A 216 -4.99 -4.49 9.90
C ILE A 216 -4.75 -5.42 11.10
N SER A 217 -4.44 -6.69 10.85
CA SER A 217 -4.19 -7.67 11.91
C SER A 217 -2.96 -7.31 12.75
N ALA A 218 -1.93 -6.72 12.17
CA ALA A 218 -0.77 -6.23 12.92
C ALA A 218 -1.10 -4.97 13.74
N ILE A 219 -1.91 -4.06 13.18
CA ILE A 219 -2.33 -2.83 13.87
C ILE A 219 -3.28 -3.15 15.05
N LEU A 220 -4.28 -4.00 14.85
CA LEU A 220 -5.26 -4.34 15.90
C LEU A 220 -4.75 -5.38 16.89
N GLY A 221 -3.73 -6.15 16.50
CA GLY A 221 -3.15 -7.22 17.32
C GLY A 221 -2.04 -6.75 18.27
N SER A 222 -1.32 -7.74 18.79
CA SER A 222 -0.13 -7.54 19.64
C SER A 222 1.19 -7.83 18.92
N GLY A 223 1.13 -8.18 17.62
CA GLY A 223 2.30 -8.51 16.81
C GLY A 223 2.82 -7.32 16.01
N GLU A 224 3.91 -7.59 15.30
CA GLU A 224 4.50 -6.67 14.33
C GLU A 224 4.60 -7.37 12.98
N LEU A 225 4.42 -6.60 11.90
CA LEU A 225 4.55 -7.10 10.53
C LEU A 225 5.65 -6.31 9.82
N SER A 226 6.59 -7.04 9.23
CA SER A 226 7.65 -6.46 8.40
C SER A 226 7.20 -6.40 6.95
N VAL A 227 6.99 -5.20 6.41
CA VAL A 227 6.51 -4.99 5.03
C VAL A 227 7.05 -3.68 4.46
N PRO A 228 7.23 -3.55 3.12
CA PRO A 228 7.65 -2.31 2.48
C PRO A 228 6.42 -1.42 2.23
N LEU A 229 6.13 -0.54 3.19
CA LEU A 229 5.04 0.42 3.12
C LEU A 229 5.50 1.76 2.55
N ALA A 230 4.59 2.52 1.95
CA ALA A 230 4.79 3.93 1.67
C ALA A 230 4.80 4.69 2.99
N ILE A 231 5.97 5.17 3.41
CA ILE A 231 6.23 5.81 4.69
C ILE A 231 7.14 7.03 4.54
N TYR A 232 7.05 7.96 5.48
CA TYR A 232 7.99 9.07 5.53
C TYR A 232 9.38 8.59 5.94
N GLN A 233 10.37 8.91 5.11
CA GLN A 233 11.77 8.61 5.36
C GLN A 233 12.61 9.90 5.48
N PRO A 234 13.13 10.21 6.66
CA PRO A 234 13.91 11.45 6.89
C PRO A 234 15.09 11.60 5.95
N GLN A 235 15.76 10.51 5.59
CA GLN A 235 16.93 10.53 4.70
C GLN A 235 16.60 10.95 3.25
N TYR A 236 15.30 10.85 2.84
CA TYR A 236 14.81 11.29 1.53
C TYR A 236 13.90 12.51 1.65
N GLU A 237 13.70 13.04 2.86
CA GLU A 237 12.84 14.19 3.18
C GLU A 237 11.42 14.04 2.61
N GLY A 238 10.92 12.79 2.50
CA GLY A 238 9.63 12.51 1.86
C GLY A 238 9.15 11.08 2.05
N TYR A 239 7.99 10.82 1.46
CA TYR A 239 7.41 9.48 1.40
C TYR A 239 8.08 8.66 0.30
N VAL A 240 8.33 7.40 0.61
CA VAL A 240 8.85 6.41 -0.32
C VAL A 240 8.51 5.02 0.23
N SER A 241 8.30 4.04 -0.63
CA SER A 241 8.13 2.67 -0.18
C SER A 241 9.44 2.11 0.35
N PHE A 242 9.40 1.74 1.63
CA PHE A 242 10.57 1.29 2.38
C PHE A 242 10.20 0.21 3.40
N PRO A 243 11.00 -0.85 3.59
CA PRO A 243 10.74 -1.88 4.58
C PRO A 243 10.68 -1.29 5.99
N THR A 244 9.59 -1.57 6.68
CA THR A 244 9.36 -1.10 8.05
C THR A 244 8.62 -2.15 8.86
N LEU A 245 8.58 -1.95 10.17
CA LEU A 245 7.66 -2.63 11.04
C LEU A 245 6.36 -1.84 11.11
N ILE A 246 5.21 -2.51 11.11
CA ILE A 246 3.91 -1.92 11.39
C ILE A 246 3.28 -2.65 12.56
N ASN A 247 2.73 -1.91 13.51
CA ASN A 247 2.05 -2.42 14.70
C ASN A 247 0.95 -1.45 15.16
N ARG A 248 0.39 -1.67 16.35
CA ARG A 248 -0.68 -0.84 16.92
C ARG A 248 -0.36 0.66 17.10
N ASN A 249 0.91 1.04 17.06
CA ASN A 249 1.35 2.42 17.17
C ASN A 249 1.59 3.07 15.78
N GLY A 250 1.24 2.38 14.71
CA GLY A 250 1.50 2.77 13.33
C GLY A 250 2.87 2.30 12.85
N GLN A 251 3.53 3.13 12.03
CA GLN A 251 4.88 2.87 11.56
C GLN A 251 5.86 2.77 12.73
N GLY A 252 6.55 1.64 12.80
CA GLY A 252 7.67 1.40 13.70
C GLY A 252 9.01 1.83 13.07
N ASN A 253 10.09 1.19 13.51
CA ASN A 253 11.41 1.47 12.96
C ASN A 253 11.54 0.94 11.52
N PRO A 254 12.12 1.74 10.60
CA PRO A 254 12.48 1.24 9.28
C PRO A 254 13.55 0.15 9.39
N LEU A 255 13.49 -0.83 8.51
CA LEU A 255 14.50 -1.87 8.42
C LEU A 255 15.66 -1.37 7.55
N LEU A 256 16.72 -0.93 8.19
CA LEU A 256 17.93 -0.46 7.50
C LEU A 256 18.71 -1.68 7.00
N LEU A 257 18.49 -2.08 5.74
CA LEU A 257 19.22 -3.13 5.08
C LEU A 257 20.37 -2.52 4.25
N ASN A 258 21.44 -3.26 4.06
CA ASN A 258 22.60 -2.81 3.27
C ASN A 258 22.27 -2.89 1.78
N LEU A 259 21.86 -1.77 1.21
CA LEU A 259 21.66 -1.63 -0.25
C LEU A 259 23.00 -1.43 -0.94
N TYR A 260 23.08 -1.84 -2.21
CA TYR A 260 24.19 -1.42 -3.06
C TYR A 260 24.08 0.08 -3.38
N PRO A 261 25.20 0.80 -3.62
CA PRO A 261 25.15 2.24 -3.93
C PRO A 261 24.23 2.59 -5.11
N VAL A 262 24.14 1.71 -6.10
CA VAL A 262 23.23 1.89 -7.26
C VAL A 262 21.77 1.78 -6.86
N GLU A 263 21.44 0.88 -5.93
CA GLU A 263 20.08 0.72 -5.40
C GLU A 263 19.68 1.91 -4.53
N GLU A 264 20.58 2.40 -3.68
CA GLU A 264 20.35 3.62 -2.88
C GLU A 264 20.11 4.84 -3.78
N ALA A 265 20.89 5.00 -4.84
CA ALA A 265 20.71 6.06 -5.82
C ALA A 265 19.35 5.95 -6.54
N ALA A 266 18.92 4.73 -6.86
CA ALA A 266 17.62 4.47 -7.48
C ALA A 266 16.45 4.79 -6.51
N VAL A 267 16.56 4.45 -5.22
CA VAL A 267 15.54 4.83 -4.21
C VAL A 267 15.45 6.36 -4.08
N LYS A 268 16.58 7.06 -4.14
CA LYS A 268 16.57 8.53 -4.15
C LYS A 268 15.89 9.11 -5.39
N THR A 269 16.09 8.50 -6.56
CA THR A 269 15.40 8.89 -7.79
C THR A 269 13.89 8.70 -7.66
N ALA A 270 13.44 7.56 -7.09
CA ALA A 270 12.04 7.30 -6.81
C ALA A 270 11.44 8.34 -5.86
N ALA A 271 12.14 8.67 -4.77
CA ALA A 271 11.69 9.69 -3.83
C ALA A 271 11.52 11.06 -4.49
N ASN A 272 12.43 11.45 -5.39
CA ASN A 272 12.31 12.70 -6.15
C ASN A 272 11.10 12.69 -7.11
N ALA A 273 10.82 11.57 -7.77
CA ALA A 273 9.65 11.44 -8.64
C ALA A 273 8.34 11.57 -7.86
N ILE A 274 8.27 10.96 -6.67
CA ILE A 274 7.12 11.09 -5.76
C ILE A 274 6.93 12.55 -5.32
N GLN A 275 8.01 13.27 -4.97
CA GLN A 275 7.93 14.68 -4.60
C GLN A 275 7.40 15.56 -5.75
N GLN A 276 7.75 15.25 -7.01
CA GLN A 276 7.18 15.94 -8.17
C GLN A 276 5.67 15.73 -8.30
N GLN A 277 5.18 14.51 -8.06
CA GLN A 277 3.75 14.21 -8.06
C GLN A 277 3.01 14.96 -6.94
N ILE A 278 3.60 15.04 -5.74
CA ILE A 278 3.03 15.82 -4.62
C ILE A 278 2.96 17.30 -4.98
N ALA A 279 4.00 17.86 -5.62
CA ALA A 279 4.00 19.25 -6.04
C ALA A 279 2.87 19.58 -7.04
N ILE A 280 2.53 18.64 -7.92
CA ILE A 280 1.39 18.79 -8.85
C ILE A 280 0.06 18.87 -8.08
N LEU A 281 -0.13 17.98 -7.07
CA LEU A 281 -1.34 17.99 -6.24
C LEU A 281 -1.49 19.32 -5.48
N GLN A 282 -0.40 19.88 -4.97
CA GLN A 282 -0.40 21.14 -4.24
C GLN A 282 -0.75 22.34 -5.13
N GLN A 283 -0.30 22.34 -6.39
CA GLN A 283 -0.61 23.42 -7.35
C GLN A 283 -2.05 23.37 -7.84
N GLY A 284 -2.64 22.18 -8.01
CA GLY A 284 -4.05 22.02 -8.42
C GLY A 284 -5.04 22.48 -7.34
N GLY A 285 -4.64 22.47 -6.07
CA GLY A 285 -5.44 23.00 -4.95
C GLY A 285 -5.45 24.53 -4.88
N GLU A 286 -4.43 25.22 -5.42
CA GLU A 286 -4.35 26.69 -5.44
C GLU A 286 -5.20 27.33 -6.57
N GLU A 287 -5.56 26.59 -7.62
CA GLU A 287 -6.41 27.09 -8.72
C GLU A 287 -7.93 27.01 -8.41
N ASN A 288 -8.33 26.38 -7.32
CA ASN A 288 -9.74 26.14 -6.95
C ASN A 288 -10.21 26.97 -5.73
N ASP A 289 -9.34 27.81 -5.14
CA ASP A 289 -9.68 28.82 -4.11
C ASP A 289 -9.83 30.22 -4.74
#